data_00389836df57b8fb8f4fece35a5d159a
#
_entry.id   00389836df57b8fb8f4fece35a5d159a
#
_cell.length_a   1.000
_cell.length_b   1.000
_cell.length_c   1.000
_cell.angle_alpha   90.00
_cell.angle_beta   90.00
_cell.angle_gamma   90.00
#
_symmetry.space_group_name_H-M   'P 1'
#
loop_
_entity.id
_entity.type
_entity.pdbx_description
1 polymer ?
#
loop_
_entity_poly.entity_id
_entity_poly.type
_entity_poly.pdbx_seq_one_letter_code
_entity_poly.pdbx_strand_id
1 'polypeptide(L)'
;SVEKVSKSALFQAMQHNHTPFDYVYLTEAKRAEDLQKYKVLFYPHATIMSEERARLLEEYVAEGGILVVGCRSGYKDMHGKCVTAHLPGLLADVTGTDIPEYSFIAPDAGDVTIDWAGTQMRAQVFADLLEPLSQDACVEAVYTSDYYAGSGALISHPYKKGKAYYYGTAFDEQAAGVFLQKLGAAEPYKNILTLPETCEIAVRVKENRRYMFILNYSKEPADIVFLQEVVDLESKEAVCGNKVLEGYGVMVVSLEEKV
;
A
#
# COMPACT_ATOMS: atom_id res chain seq x y z
N SER A 1 4.87 -5.80 -17.01
CA SER A 1 5.75 -6.25 -15.92
C SER A 1 5.04 -6.10 -14.57
N VAL A 2 5.38 -6.93 -13.62
CA VAL A 2 4.85 -6.89 -12.24
C VAL A 2 4.94 -5.49 -11.64
N GLU A 3 6.09 -4.85 -11.78
CA GLU A 3 6.34 -3.51 -11.25
C GLU A 3 5.33 -2.48 -11.78
N LYS A 4 5.14 -2.43 -13.10
CA LYS A 4 4.21 -1.47 -13.72
C LYS A 4 2.77 -1.71 -13.29
N VAL A 5 2.33 -2.97 -13.30
CA VAL A 5 0.97 -3.36 -12.89
C VAL A 5 0.72 -2.97 -11.44
N SER A 6 1.58 -3.42 -10.53
CA SER A 6 1.42 -3.17 -9.10
C SER A 6 1.52 -1.68 -8.72
N LYS A 7 2.44 -0.93 -9.31
CA LYS A 7 2.56 0.52 -9.04
C LYS A 7 1.34 1.30 -9.52
N SER A 8 0.82 0.97 -10.70
CA SER A 8 -0.38 1.61 -11.25
C SER A 8 -1.61 1.31 -10.40
N ALA A 9 -1.76 0.05 -9.99
CA ALA A 9 -2.86 -0.40 -9.15
C ALA A 9 -2.85 0.27 -7.76
N LEU A 10 -1.69 0.32 -7.12
CA LEU A 10 -1.53 1.00 -5.83
C LEU A 10 -1.83 2.50 -5.93
N PHE A 11 -1.35 3.16 -7.00
CA PHE A 11 -1.65 4.57 -7.26
C PHE A 11 -3.16 4.79 -7.37
N GLN A 12 -3.85 4.05 -8.23
CA GLN A 12 -5.29 4.17 -8.44
C GLN A 12 -6.07 3.86 -7.15
N ALA A 13 -5.73 2.78 -6.45
CA ALA A 13 -6.39 2.44 -5.20
C ALA A 13 -6.21 3.53 -4.12
N MET A 14 -5.02 4.11 -3.98
CA MET A 14 -4.80 5.22 -3.03
C MET A 14 -5.61 6.45 -3.41
N GLN A 15 -5.69 6.77 -4.69
CA GLN A 15 -6.45 7.89 -5.22
C GLN A 15 -7.96 7.70 -4.96
N HIS A 16 -8.52 6.55 -5.36
CA HIS A 16 -9.95 6.24 -5.21
C HIS A 16 -10.38 6.00 -3.76
N ASN A 17 -9.47 5.61 -2.87
CA ASN A 17 -9.72 5.50 -1.43
C ASN A 17 -9.31 6.75 -0.64
N HIS A 18 -9.08 7.86 -1.31
CA HIS A 18 -8.73 9.16 -0.70
C HIS A 18 -7.62 9.05 0.34
N THR A 19 -6.63 8.20 0.06
CA THR A 19 -5.47 7.94 0.92
C THR A 19 -4.31 8.79 0.45
N PRO A 20 -3.89 9.84 1.16
CA PRO A 20 -2.69 10.61 0.82
C PRO A 20 -1.44 9.74 0.85
N PHE A 21 -0.60 9.87 -0.15
CA PHE A 21 0.62 9.09 -0.26
C PHE A 21 1.78 9.89 -0.85
N ASP A 22 2.98 9.40 -0.65
CA ASP A 22 4.20 9.89 -1.27
C ASP A 22 4.95 8.75 -1.97
N TYR A 23 5.67 9.06 -3.04
CA TYR A 23 6.69 8.16 -3.59
C TYR A 23 8.02 8.41 -2.88
N VAL A 24 8.59 7.35 -2.30
CA VAL A 24 9.85 7.42 -1.57
C VAL A 24 10.92 6.63 -2.32
N TYR A 25 12.02 7.29 -2.64
CA TYR A 25 13.21 6.60 -3.16
C TYR A 25 14.04 6.10 -1.99
N LEU A 26 14.24 4.79 -1.91
CA LEU A 26 15.13 4.16 -0.94
C LEU A 26 16.57 4.25 -1.44
N THR A 27 17.18 5.41 -1.24
CA THR A 27 18.58 5.67 -1.53
C THR A 27 19.43 5.47 -0.28
N GLU A 28 20.74 5.39 -0.45
CA GLU A 28 21.74 5.25 0.62
C GLU A 28 21.65 6.37 1.69
N ALA A 29 21.13 7.54 1.33
CA ALA A 29 20.95 8.66 2.27
C ALA A 29 19.73 8.52 3.17
N LYS A 30 18.83 7.54 2.95
CA LYS A 30 17.64 7.34 3.78
C LYS A 30 17.96 6.61 5.06
N ARG A 31 17.31 7.05 6.14
CA ARG A 31 17.33 6.37 7.44
C ARG A 31 15.92 5.91 7.79
N ALA A 32 15.80 4.92 8.66
CA ALA A 32 14.50 4.42 9.10
C ALA A 32 13.61 5.52 9.70
N GLU A 33 14.22 6.47 10.43
CA GLU A 33 13.54 7.65 10.97
C GLU A 33 12.82 8.49 9.91
N ASP A 34 13.38 8.60 8.70
CA ASP A 34 12.77 9.33 7.59
C ASP A 34 11.49 8.65 7.07
N LEU A 35 11.34 7.35 7.34
CA LEU A 35 10.21 6.54 6.94
C LEU A 35 9.12 6.45 8.01
N GLN A 36 9.42 6.73 9.28
CA GLN A 36 8.49 6.56 10.41
C GLN A 36 7.26 7.47 10.35
N LYS A 37 7.29 8.52 9.56
CA LYS A 37 6.11 9.35 9.29
C LYS A 37 5.02 8.63 8.46
N TYR A 38 5.37 7.54 7.78
CA TYR A 38 4.44 6.72 7.02
C TYR A 38 3.97 5.53 7.87
N LYS A 39 2.65 5.38 7.99
CA LYS A 39 2.04 4.26 8.72
C LYS A 39 2.26 2.94 7.98
N VAL A 40 2.13 2.97 6.65
CA VAL A 40 2.28 1.80 5.78
C VAL A 40 3.24 2.13 4.64
N LEU A 41 4.18 1.24 4.39
CA LEU A 41 5.10 1.30 3.25
C LEU A 41 4.82 0.13 2.31
N PHE A 42 4.37 0.42 1.09
CA PHE A 42 4.26 -0.58 0.04
C PHE A 42 5.55 -0.65 -0.76
N TYR A 43 6.11 -1.86 -0.84
CA TYR A 43 7.29 -2.18 -1.65
C TYR A 43 6.93 -3.28 -2.65
N PRO A 44 6.19 -2.92 -3.71
CA PRO A 44 5.40 -3.88 -4.50
C PRO A 44 6.20 -4.83 -5.38
N HIS A 45 7.46 -4.50 -5.69
CA HIS A 45 8.33 -5.34 -6.50
C HIS A 45 9.77 -4.85 -6.43
N ALA A 46 10.65 -5.67 -5.90
CA ALA A 46 12.07 -5.36 -5.79
C ALA A 46 12.91 -6.61 -5.99
N THR A 47 12.99 -7.09 -7.22
CA THR A 47 13.73 -8.31 -7.56
C THR A 47 15.18 -8.26 -7.08
N ILE A 48 15.84 -7.12 -7.23
CA ILE A 48 17.22 -6.90 -6.75
C ILE A 48 17.17 -6.19 -5.40
N MET A 49 17.77 -6.81 -4.39
CA MET A 49 17.83 -6.29 -3.02
C MET A 49 19.27 -6.12 -2.57
N SER A 50 19.62 -4.94 -2.03
CA SER A 50 20.89 -4.72 -1.33
C SER A 50 20.71 -4.91 0.18
N GLU A 51 21.81 -5.23 0.86
CA GLU A 51 21.83 -5.35 2.33
C GLU A 51 21.40 -4.05 3.01
N GLU A 52 21.80 -2.90 2.46
CA GLU A 52 21.43 -1.58 3.01
C GLU A 52 19.93 -1.33 2.94
N ARG A 53 19.29 -1.62 1.78
CA ARG A 53 17.84 -1.48 1.64
C ARG A 53 17.08 -2.47 2.51
N ALA A 54 17.52 -3.72 2.58
CA ALA A 54 16.91 -4.72 3.44
C ALA A 54 16.97 -4.29 4.91
N ARG A 55 18.13 -3.83 5.38
CA ARG A 55 18.31 -3.29 6.74
C ARG A 55 17.43 -2.08 7.00
N LEU A 56 17.34 -1.12 6.06
CA LEU A 56 16.47 0.04 6.18
C LEU A 56 15.00 -0.35 6.35
N LEU A 57 14.52 -1.32 5.56
CA LEU A 57 13.16 -1.83 5.65
C LEU A 57 12.92 -2.59 6.95
N GLU A 58 13.90 -3.40 7.38
CA GLU A 58 13.86 -4.10 8.66
C GLU A 58 13.79 -3.13 9.84
N GLU A 59 14.63 -2.10 9.86
CA GLU A 59 14.64 -1.06 10.90
C GLU A 59 13.31 -0.28 10.94
N TYR A 60 12.73 0.03 9.77
CA TYR A 60 11.42 0.66 9.68
C TYR A 60 10.33 -0.18 10.35
N VAL A 61 10.30 -1.49 10.08
CA VAL A 61 9.34 -2.39 10.72
C VAL A 61 9.66 -2.54 12.21
N ALA A 62 10.93 -2.69 12.57
CA ALA A 62 11.36 -2.84 13.95
C ALA A 62 10.92 -1.69 14.86
N GLU A 63 10.83 -0.48 14.33
CA GLU A 63 10.37 0.71 15.06
C GLU A 63 8.85 0.94 14.99
N GLY A 64 8.07 0.04 14.40
CA GLY A 64 6.60 0.06 14.44
C GLY A 64 5.92 0.29 13.10
N GLY A 65 6.68 0.39 12.00
CA GLY A 65 6.13 0.53 10.66
C GLY A 65 5.42 -0.72 10.15
N ILE A 66 4.51 -0.56 9.22
CA ILE A 66 3.87 -1.66 8.50
C ILE A 66 4.46 -1.72 7.09
N LEU A 67 5.13 -2.82 6.76
CA LEU A 67 5.74 -3.07 5.46
C LEU A 67 4.90 -4.08 4.67
N VAL A 68 4.56 -3.77 3.43
CA VAL A 68 3.92 -4.69 2.50
C VAL A 68 4.84 -4.92 1.31
N VAL A 69 5.43 -6.11 1.25
CA VAL A 69 6.32 -6.55 0.17
C VAL A 69 5.50 -7.30 -0.88
N GLY A 70 5.69 -6.98 -2.14
CA GLY A 70 5.02 -7.68 -3.25
C GLY A 70 5.86 -8.80 -3.83
N CYS A 71 5.23 -9.60 -4.67
CA CYS A 71 5.82 -10.80 -5.27
C CYS A 71 7.13 -10.52 -6.03
N ARG A 72 7.97 -11.55 -6.15
CA ARG A 72 9.27 -11.52 -6.84
C ARG A 72 10.28 -10.55 -6.23
N SER A 73 10.06 -10.08 -5.00
CA SER A 73 11.03 -9.24 -4.27
C SER A 73 12.14 -10.10 -3.66
N GLY A 74 13.37 -9.56 -3.60
CA GLY A 74 14.51 -10.23 -2.96
C GLY A 74 15.08 -11.46 -3.69
N TYR A 75 14.72 -11.71 -4.93
CA TYR A 75 15.16 -12.88 -5.70
C TYR A 75 16.60 -12.82 -6.18
N LYS A 76 17.18 -11.62 -6.25
CA LYS A 76 18.55 -11.40 -6.75
C LYS A 76 19.33 -10.45 -5.88
N ASP A 77 20.64 -10.68 -5.84
CA ASP A 77 21.61 -9.75 -5.26
C ASP A 77 21.92 -8.56 -6.19
N MET A 78 22.77 -7.66 -5.73
CA MET A 78 23.18 -6.46 -6.48
C MET A 78 23.95 -6.75 -7.77
N HIS A 79 24.44 -7.98 -7.97
CA HIS A 79 25.10 -8.45 -9.18
C HIS A 79 24.15 -9.17 -10.14
N GLY A 80 22.84 -9.26 -9.77
CA GLY A 80 21.84 -9.98 -10.55
C GLY A 80 21.87 -11.50 -10.40
N LYS A 81 22.68 -12.03 -9.47
CA LYS A 81 22.74 -13.45 -9.17
C LYS A 81 21.52 -13.84 -8.32
N CYS A 82 20.90 -14.96 -8.67
CA CYS A 82 19.78 -15.49 -7.90
C CYS A 82 20.22 -15.90 -6.50
N VAL A 83 19.37 -15.58 -5.52
CA VAL A 83 19.55 -16.01 -4.12
C VAL A 83 19.40 -17.52 -4.06
N THR A 84 20.27 -18.17 -3.30
CA THR A 84 20.28 -19.64 -3.09
C THR A 84 19.80 -20.05 -1.69
N ALA A 85 19.51 -19.08 -0.83
CA ALA A 85 18.88 -19.29 0.48
C ALA A 85 17.35 -19.23 0.33
N HIS A 86 16.63 -19.22 1.47
CA HIS A 86 15.18 -19.00 1.47
C HIS A 86 14.82 -17.71 0.74
N LEU A 87 13.83 -17.75 -0.14
CA LEU A 87 13.24 -16.56 -0.73
C LEU A 87 12.21 -15.98 0.26
N PRO A 88 12.07 -14.68 0.35
CA PRO A 88 12.62 -13.61 -0.50
C PRO A 88 14.03 -13.10 -0.09
N GLY A 89 14.95 -13.95 0.18
CA GLY A 89 16.37 -13.59 0.44
C GLY A 89 16.51 -12.74 1.69
N LEU A 90 17.14 -11.57 1.57
CA LEU A 90 17.38 -10.64 2.69
C LEU A 90 16.07 -10.14 3.39
N LEU A 91 14.91 -10.35 2.79
CA LEU A 91 13.62 -9.99 3.38
C LEU A 91 12.92 -11.17 4.07
N ALA A 92 13.47 -12.40 3.99
CA ALA A 92 12.82 -13.59 4.50
C ALA A 92 12.52 -13.48 6.01
N ASP A 93 13.49 -13.06 6.81
CA ASP A 93 13.34 -12.95 8.27
C ASP A 93 12.31 -11.90 8.66
N VAL A 94 12.38 -10.69 8.09
CA VAL A 94 11.45 -9.61 8.44
C VAL A 94 10.01 -9.91 7.99
N THR A 95 9.84 -10.59 6.85
CA THR A 95 8.50 -10.98 6.35
C THR A 95 8.00 -12.29 6.93
N GLY A 96 8.87 -13.07 7.57
CA GLY A 96 8.54 -14.39 8.10
C GLY A 96 8.13 -15.40 7.01
N THR A 97 8.66 -15.23 5.79
CA THR A 97 8.16 -15.92 4.60
C THR A 97 9.25 -16.77 3.95
N ASP A 98 8.89 -17.98 3.56
CA ASP A 98 9.62 -18.80 2.59
C ASP A 98 8.79 -18.96 1.32
N ILE A 99 9.47 -19.08 0.16
CA ILE A 99 8.84 -19.24 -1.15
C ILE A 99 9.46 -20.48 -1.83
N PRO A 100 8.96 -21.67 -1.51
CA PRO A 100 9.50 -22.90 -2.09
C PRO A 100 9.20 -23.05 -3.59
N GLU A 101 8.11 -22.46 -4.06
CA GLU A 101 7.67 -22.57 -5.44
C GLU A 101 7.02 -21.28 -5.93
N TYR A 102 7.02 -21.07 -7.23
CA TYR A 102 6.25 -20.02 -7.89
C TYR A 102 5.74 -20.47 -9.26
N SER A 103 4.63 -19.87 -9.69
CA SER A 103 4.05 -20.09 -11.01
C SER A 103 3.89 -18.77 -11.77
N PHE A 104 3.99 -18.82 -13.08
CA PHE A 104 3.64 -17.70 -13.96
C PHE A 104 2.18 -17.81 -14.35
N ILE A 105 1.40 -16.78 -14.11
CA ILE A 105 0.01 -16.70 -14.53
C ILE A 105 -0.02 -16.13 -15.94
N ALA A 106 -0.29 -16.98 -16.92
CA ALA A 106 -0.37 -16.56 -18.31
C ALA A 106 -1.57 -15.64 -18.54
N PRO A 107 -1.49 -14.69 -19.50
CA PRO A 107 -2.59 -13.77 -19.78
C PRO A 107 -3.90 -14.44 -20.24
N ASP A 108 -3.81 -15.64 -20.77
CA ASP A 108 -4.92 -16.49 -21.22
C ASP A 108 -5.30 -17.59 -20.20
N ALA A 109 -4.61 -17.64 -19.06
CA ALA A 109 -5.03 -18.46 -17.94
C ALA A 109 -6.39 -17.99 -17.42
N GLY A 110 -7.20 -18.92 -16.95
CA GLY A 110 -8.43 -18.59 -16.24
C GLY A 110 -8.16 -17.69 -15.01
N ASP A 111 -9.20 -17.23 -14.37
CA ASP A 111 -9.08 -16.40 -13.15
C ASP A 111 -8.44 -17.22 -12.03
N VAL A 112 -7.26 -16.82 -11.63
CA VAL A 112 -6.62 -17.30 -10.40
C VAL A 112 -7.11 -16.45 -9.25
N THR A 113 -7.73 -17.08 -8.26
CA THR A 113 -8.41 -16.40 -7.16
C THR A 113 -7.71 -16.64 -5.82
N ILE A 114 -7.84 -15.65 -4.94
CA ILE A 114 -7.29 -15.64 -3.58
C ILE A 114 -8.42 -15.32 -2.62
N ASP A 115 -8.49 -15.99 -1.48
CA ASP A 115 -9.37 -15.64 -0.38
C ASP A 115 -8.57 -15.07 0.79
N TRP A 116 -8.91 -13.86 1.22
CA TRP A 116 -8.40 -13.24 2.44
C TRP A 116 -9.54 -13.06 3.45
N ALA A 117 -9.73 -14.07 4.29
CA ALA A 117 -10.76 -14.06 5.32
C ALA A 117 -12.16 -13.70 4.78
N GLY A 118 -12.59 -14.39 3.71
CA GLY A 118 -13.87 -14.18 3.04
C GLY A 118 -13.87 -13.07 1.97
N THR A 119 -12.77 -12.35 1.80
CA THR A 119 -12.63 -11.36 0.73
C THR A 119 -11.92 -11.98 -0.47
N GLN A 120 -12.65 -12.13 -1.59
CA GLN A 120 -12.10 -12.67 -2.83
C GLN A 120 -11.30 -11.61 -3.58
N MET A 121 -10.10 -11.98 -4.04
CA MET A 121 -9.21 -11.17 -4.86
C MET A 121 -8.72 -11.98 -6.05
N ARG A 122 -8.11 -11.33 -7.04
CA ARG A 122 -7.48 -11.99 -8.19
C ARG A 122 -5.97 -11.96 -8.07
N ALA A 123 -5.35 -13.09 -8.38
CA ALA A 123 -3.90 -13.14 -8.58
C ALA A 123 -3.55 -12.77 -10.02
N GLN A 124 -2.45 -12.04 -10.20
CA GLN A 124 -2.01 -11.55 -11.50
C GLN A 124 -0.50 -11.74 -11.69
N VAL A 125 -0.12 -12.08 -12.92
CA VAL A 125 1.26 -12.17 -13.42
C VAL A 125 2.06 -13.32 -12.82
N PHE A 126 2.15 -13.41 -11.50
CA PHE A 126 2.83 -14.49 -10.77
C PHE A 126 2.01 -14.94 -9.57
N ALA A 127 2.18 -16.19 -9.20
CA ALA A 127 1.80 -16.76 -7.91
C ALA A 127 3.06 -17.29 -7.23
N ASP A 128 3.60 -16.55 -6.26
CA ASP A 128 4.60 -17.06 -5.32
C ASP A 128 3.83 -17.87 -4.27
N LEU A 129 4.17 -19.14 -4.08
CA LEU A 129 3.52 -20.02 -3.11
C LEU A 129 4.25 -19.89 -1.78
N LEU A 130 3.53 -19.44 -0.75
CA LEU A 130 4.14 -18.95 0.47
C LEU A 130 4.00 -19.95 1.61
N GLU A 131 5.07 -20.13 2.36
CA GLU A 131 5.10 -20.88 3.61
C GLU A 131 5.63 -20.00 4.75
N PRO A 132 5.05 -20.11 5.98
CA PRO A 132 5.59 -19.41 7.14
C PRO A 132 6.99 -19.90 7.48
N LEU A 133 7.96 -18.99 7.60
CA LEU A 133 9.34 -19.29 7.98
C LEU A 133 9.53 -19.32 9.50
N SER A 134 8.63 -18.66 10.25
CA SER A 134 8.67 -18.62 11.72
C SER A 134 7.33 -19.01 12.33
N GLN A 135 7.33 -19.36 13.62
CA GLN A 135 6.10 -19.72 14.35
C GLN A 135 5.13 -18.53 14.51
N ASP A 136 5.64 -17.32 14.48
CA ASP A 136 4.85 -16.08 14.64
C ASP A 136 4.29 -15.58 13.29
N ALA A 137 4.76 -16.14 12.17
CA ALA A 137 4.24 -15.80 10.85
C ALA A 137 2.93 -16.56 10.59
N CYS A 138 1.97 -15.85 10.00
CA CYS A 138 0.62 -16.36 9.74
C CYS A 138 0.27 -16.27 8.26
N VAL A 139 -0.33 -17.33 7.72
CA VAL A 139 -0.98 -17.30 6.40
C VAL A 139 -2.30 -16.55 6.54
N GLU A 140 -2.38 -15.35 5.99
CA GLU A 140 -3.57 -14.49 6.02
C GLU A 140 -4.54 -14.77 4.86
N ALA A 141 -4.00 -15.17 3.69
CA ALA A 141 -4.76 -15.48 2.50
C ALA A 141 -4.18 -16.68 1.76
N VAL A 142 -5.06 -17.42 1.07
CA VAL A 142 -4.70 -18.59 0.29
C VAL A 142 -5.19 -18.48 -1.14
N TYR A 143 -4.49 -19.12 -2.07
CA TYR A 143 -5.00 -19.34 -3.42
C TYR A 143 -6.21 -20.30 -3.36
N THR A 144 -7.24 -20.03 -4.15
CA THR A 144 -8.47 -20.83 -4.14
C THR A 144 -8.75 -21.54 -5.47
N SER A 145 -7.89 -21.34 -6.44
CA SER A 145 -7.97 -21.98 -7.77
C SER A 145 -6.59 -22.41 -8.25
N ASP A 146 -6.58 -23.14 -9.39
CA ASP A 146 -5.39 -23.75 -9.97
C ASP A 146 -4.84 -24.94 -9.14
N TYR A 147 -3.76 -25.59 -9.60
CA TYR A 147 -3.15 -26.75 -8.97
C TYR A 147 -2.58 -26.46 -7.57
N TYR A 148 -2.28 -25.20 -7.29
CA TYR A 148 -1.78 -24.74 -5.98
C TYR A 148 -2.86 -24.17 -5.05
N ALA A 149 -4.12 -24.48 -5.31
CA ALA A 149 -5.20 -24.10 -4.39
C ALA A 149 -4.94 -24.62 -2.98
N GLY A 150 -5.10 -23.75 -1.96
CA GLY A 150 -4.76 -24.03 -0.58
C GLY A 150 -3.39 -23.54 -0.16
N SER A 151 -2.48 -23.23 -1.09
CA SER A 151 -1.17 -22.63 -0.77
C SER A 151 -1.30 -21.19 -0.32
N GLY A 152 -0.38 -20.73 0.53
CA GLY A 152 -0.33 -19.35 1.02
C GLY A 152 -0.13 -18.34 -0.12
N ALA A 153 -0.94 -17.29 -0.11
CA ALA A 153 -0.88 -16.15 -1.04
C ALA A 153 -0.50 -14.84 -0.34
N LEU A 154 -0.70 -14.76 0.96
CA LEU A 154 -0.32 -13.64 1.81
C LEU A 154 0.14 -14.17 3.15
N ILE A 155 1.34 -13.78 3.56
CA ILE A 155 1.85 -14.00 4.92
C ILE A 155 1.97 -12.67 5.64
N SER A 156 1.65 -12.66 6.92
CA SER A 156 1.93 -11.58 7.85
C SER A 156 2.85 -12.05 8.95
N HIS A 157 3.77 -11.19 9.36
CA HIS A 157 4.73 -11.46 10.42
C HIS A 157 4.84 -10.27 11.38
N PRO A 158 4.47 -10.43 12.66
CA PRO A 158 4.82 -9.47 13.69
C PRO A 158 6.34 -9.42 13.84
N TYR A 159 6.95 -8.27 13.66
CA TYR A 159 8.39 -8.14 13.78
C TYR A 159 8.73 -6.98 14.70
N LYS A 160 9.28 -7.29 15.87
CA LYS A 160 9.57 -6.33 16.95
C LYS A 160 8.34 -5.47 17.29
N LYS A 161 8.34 -4.16 16.98
CA LYS A 161 7.20 -3.26 17.27
C LYS A 161 6.22 -3.14 16.11
N GLY A 162 6.58 -3.59 14.90
CA GLY A 162 5.81 -3.44 13.69
C GLY A 162 5.30 -4.76 13.12
N LYS A 163 4.91 -4.71 11.86
CA LYS A 163 4.40 -5.86 11.14
C LYS A 163 4.82 -5.81 9.66
N ALA A 164 5.24 -6.94 9.12
CA ALA A 164 5.50 -7.07 7.70
C ALA A 164 4.51 -8.05 7.06
N TYR A 165 4.27 -7.83 5.77
CA TYR A 165 3.47 -8.69 4.91
C TYR A 165 4.24 -9.03 3.65
N TYR A 166 4.09 -10.26 3.17
CA TYR A 166 4.51 -10.64 1.83
C TYR A 166 3.30 -11.09 1.02
N TYR A 167 3.03 -10.38 -0.09
CA TYR A 167 1.94 -10.68 -1.00
C TYR A 167 2.47 -11.39 -2.25
N GLY A 168 2.06 -12.63 -2.45
CA GLY A 168 2.62 -13.57 -3.43
C GLY A 168 2.24 -13.30 -4.89
N THR A 169 1.52 -12.22 -5.19
CA THR A 169 1.12 -11.88 -6.56
C THR A 169 1.24 -10.39 -6.85
N ALA A 170 1.07 -9.99 -8.11
CA ALA A 170 1.02 -8.56 -8.45
C ALA A 170 -0.28 -7.94 -7.92
N PHE A 171 -0.20 -6.68 -7.48
CA PHE A 171 -1.39 -5.92 -7.10
C PHE A 171 -2.23 -5.58 -8.33
N ASP A 172 -3.54 -5.76 -8.22
CA ASP A 172 -4.52 -5.00 -8.96
C ASP A 172 -5.16 -3.95 -8.04
N GLU A 173 -6.00 -3.12 -8.59
CA GLU A 173 -6.64 -2.03 -7.85
C GLU A 173 -7.54 -2.56 -6.72
N GLN A 174 -8.28 -3.66 -6.98
CA GLN A 174 -9.13 -4.30 -5.98
C GLN A 174 -8.31 -4.79 -4.79
N ALA A 175 -7.24 -5.57 -5.04
CA ALA A 175 -6.37 -6.07 -4.00
C ALA A 175 -5.71 -4.93 -3.21
N ALA A 176 -5.21 -3.90 -3.90
CA ALA A 176 -4.63 -2.71 -3.27
C ALA A 176 -5.65 -2.01 -2.36
N GLY A 177 -6.90 -1.84 -2.79
CA GLY A 177 -8.00 -1.30 -1.98
C GLY A 177 -8.30 -2.15 -0.74
N VAL A 178 -8.31 -3.48 -0.88
CA VAL A 178 -8.49 -4.40 0.26
C VAL A 178 -7.36 -4.22 1.28
N PHE A 179 -6.11 -4.10 0.84
CA PHE A 179 -4.98 -3.82 1.74
C PHE A 179 -5.17 -2.49 2.47
N LEU A 180 -5.51 -1.42 1.77
CA LEU A 180 -5.75 -0.11 2.39
C LEU A 180 -6.83 -0.19 3.47
N GLN A 181 -7.93 -0.88 3.21
CA GLN A 181 -9.02 -1.07 4.18
C GLN A 181 -8.58 -1.91 5.39
N LYS A 182 -7.99 -3.09 5.17
CA LYS A 182 -7.57 -4.00 6.25
C LYS A 182 -6.43 -3.43 7.10
N LEU A 183 -5.57 -2.58 6.53
CA LEU A 183 -4.50 -1.89 7.26
C LEU A 183 -4.95 -0.55 7.87
N GLY A 184 -6.22 -0.17 7.71
CA GLY A 184 -6.78 1.07 8.23
C GLY A 184 -6.13 2.32 7.63
N ALA A 185 -5.79 2.27 6.35
CA ALA A 185 -5.20 3.37 5.58
C ALA A 185 -6.19 4.01 4.59
N ALA A 186 -7.29 3.34 4.28
CA ALA A 186 -8.33 3.89 3.43
C ALA A 186 -9.08 5.03 4.13
N GLU A 187 -9.40 6.08 3.40
CA GLU A 187 -10.23 7.22 3.83
C GLU A 187 -9.85 7.79 5.22
N PRO A 188 -8.57 8.16 5.44
CA PRO A 188 -8.11 8.58 6.78
C PRO A 188 -8.80 9.85 7.28
N TYR A 189 -9.44 10.61 6.40
CA TYR A 189 -10.12 11.88 6.71
C TYR A 189 -11.66 11.81 6.58
N LYS A 190 -12.25 10.61 6.52
CA LYS A 190 -13.71 10.43 6.40
C LYS A 190 -14.53 11.08 7.53
N ASN A 191 -13.92 11.39 8.67
CA ASN A 191 -14.58 12.13 9.76
C ASN A 191 -14.55 13.66 9.55
N ILE A 192 -13.82 14.15 8.57
CA ILE A 192 -13.68 15.58 8.26
C ILE A 192 -14.47 15.91 7.00
N LEU A 193 -14.34 15.08 5.95
CA LEU A 193 -15.01 15.31 4.68
C LEU A 193 -15.29 13.98 3.97
N THR A 194 -16.29 14.02 3.09
CA THR A 194 -16.59 12.95 2.12
C THR A 194 -16.31 13.47 0.71
N LEU A 195 -15.62 12.67 -0.07
CA LEU A 195 -15.23 12.96 -1.45
C LEU A 195 -15.78 11.90 -2.39
N PRO A 196 -16.20 12.26 -3.61
CA PRO A 196 -16.44 11.27 -4.66
C PRO A 196 -15.13 10.73 -5.21
N GLU A 197 -15.16 9.55 -5.81
CA GLU A 197 -14.01 8.86 -6.38
C GLU A 197 -13.20 9.70 -7.38
N THR A 198 -13.86 10.66 -8.04
CA THR A 198 -13.23 11.60 -8.98
C THR A 198 -12.38 12.68 -8.31
N CYS A 199 -12.32 12.72 -7.00
CA CYS A 199 -11.51 13.67 -6.26
C CYS A 199 -10.32 13.00 -5.60
N GLU A 200 -9.19 13.69 -5.62
CA GLU A 200 -7.97 13.33 -4.89
C GLU A 200 -7.76 14.27 -3.71
N ILE A 201 -7.19 13.77 -2.64
CA ILE A 201 -6.79 14.57 -1.49
C ILE A 201 -5.30 14.46 -1.21
N ALA A 202 -4.63 15.58 -1.09
CA ALA A 202 -3.28 15.67 -0.55
C ALA A 202 -3.30 16.46 0.76
N VAL A 203 -2.49 16.07 1.71
CA VAL A 203 -2.48 16.71 3.05
C VAL A 203 -1.08 17.15 3.43
N ARG A 204 -0.99 18.33 4.01
CA ARG A 204 0.25 18.86 4.60
C ARG A 204 -0.07 19.40 6.00
N VAL A 205 0.86 19.24 6.90
CA VAL A 205 0.77 19.78 8.26
C VAL A 205 1.89 20.79 8.46
N LYS A 206 1.55 21.95 8.98
CA LYS A 206 2.52 22.97 9.39
C LYS A 206 2.07 23.54 10.72
N GLU A 207 2.95 23.50 11.71
CA GLU A 207 2.61 23.85 13.09
C GLU A 207 1.39 23.00 13.55
N ASN A 208 0.38 23.58 14.14
CA ASN A 208 -0.85 22.87 14.56
C ASN A 208 -1.99 23.00 13.53
N ARG A 209 -1.67 23.18 12.25
CA ARG A 209 -2.67 23.35 11.21
C ARG A 209 -2.49 22.33 10.09
N ARG A 210 -3.56 21.65 9.77
CA ARG A 210 -3.67 20.75 8.64
C ARG A 210 -4.19 21.52 7.43
N TYR A 211 -3.53 21.34 6.30
CA TYR A 211 -3.92 21.87 4.99
C TYR A 211 -4.30 20.71 4.11
N MET A 212 -5.52 20.75 3.58
CA MET A 212 -6.07 19.73 2.69
C MET A 212 -6.23 20.33 1.30
N PHE A 213 -5.60 19.73 0.31
CA PHE A 213 -5.68 20.07 -1.09
C PHE A 213 -6.62 19.05 -1.74
N ILE A 214 -7.76 19.50 -2.24
CA ILE A 214 -8.78 18.66 -2.85
C ILE A 214 -8.81 19.02 -4.33
N LEU A 215 -8.62 18.00 -5.18
CA LEU A 215 -8.52 18.15 -6.62
C LEU A 215 -9.59 17.28 -7.28
N ASN A 216 -10.44 17.90 -8.08
CA ASN A 216 -11.36 17.17 -8.95
C ASN A 216 -10.67 16.92 -10.30
N TYR A 217 -10.34 15.69 -10.63
CA TYR A 217 -9.71 15.33 -11.90
C TYR A 217 -10.69 14.88 -12.99
N SER A 218 -12.00 15.01 -12.72
CA SER A 218 -13.05 14.86 -13.72
C SER A 218 -13.37 16.19 -14.40
N LYS A 219 -13.90 16.12 -15.61
CA LYS A 219 -14.47 17.28 -16.30
C LYS A 219 -15.83 17.72 -15.73
N GLU A 220 -16.51 16.84 -15.01
CA GLU A 220 -17.81 17.10 -14.38
C GLU A 220 -17.61 17.66 -12.97
N PRO A 221 -18.53 18.50 -12.48
CA PRO A 221 -18.51 18.96 -11.10
C PRO A 221 -18.59 17.81 -10.10
N ALA A 222 -17.99 17.99 -8.94
CA ALA A 222 -17.95 17.02 -7.85
C ALA A 222 -18.57 17.60 -6.57
N ASP A 223 -19.48 16.85 -5.95
CA ASP A 223 -20.07 17.21 -4.66
C ASP A 223 -19.13 16.77 -3.53
N ILE A 224 -18.70 17.74 -2.72
CA ILE A 224 -17.86 17.53 -1.53
C ILE A 224 -18.71 17.83 -0.29
N VAL A 225 -18.64 16.98 0.73
CA VAL A 225 -19.35 17.23 1.99
C VAL A 225 -18.36 17.40 3.12
N PHE A 226 -18.28 18.59 3.70
CA PHE A 226 -17.51 18.84 4.93
C PHE A 226 -18.36 18.50 6.16
N LEU A 227 -17.91 17.54 6.94
CA LEU A 227 -18.56 17.07 8.18
C LEU A 227 -18.14 17.89 9.41
N GLN A 228 -17.13 18.73 9.25
CA GLN A 228 -16.64 19.68 10.25
C GLN A 228 -16.40 21.02 9.59
N GLU A 229 -16.39 22.07 10.39
CA GLU A 229 -16.00 23.39 9.92
C GLU A 229 -14.52 23.43 9.55
N VAL A 230 -14.24 23.88 8.34
CA VAL A 230 -12.89 24.13 7.81
C VAL A 230 -12.82 25.55 7.27
N VAL A 231 -11.64 26.09 7.08
CA VAL A 231 -11.46 27.42 6.47
C VAL A 231 -10.98 27.24 5.04
N ASP A 232 -11.74 27.71 4.09
CA ASP A 232 -11.32 27.85 2.69
C ASP A 232 -10.23 28.93 2.59
N LEU A 233 -9.08 28.59 2.05
CA LEU A 233 -7.94 29.49 2.00
C LEU A 233 -8.06 30.56 0.90
N GLU A 234 -8.88 30.34 -0.10
CA GLU A 234 -9.12 31.31 -1.17
C GLU A 234 -10.11 32.40 -0.71
N SER A 235 -11.30 31.99 -0.29
CA SER A 235 -12.33 32.92 0.20
C SER A 235 -12.09 33.44 1.61
N LYS A 236 -11.28 32.68 2.42
CA LYS A 236 -11.05 32.90 3.87
C LYS A 236 -12.30 32.73 4.72
N GLU A 237 -13.31 32.09 4.19
CA GLU A 237 -14.59 31.85 4.88
C GLU A 237 -14.58 30.44 5.53
N ALA A 238 -15.35 30.32 6.61
CA ALA A 238 -15.65 29.02 7.19
C ALA A 238 -16.62 28.24 6.30
N VAL A 239 -16.32 26.97 6.09
CA VAL A 239 -17.07 26.06 5.23
C VAL A 239 -17.47 24.82 6.00
N CYS A 240 -18.75 24.45 5.96
CA CYS A 240 -19.29 23.20 6.47
C CYS A 240 -20.46 22.76 5.57
N GLY A 241 -20.73 21.46 5.49
CA GLY A 241 -21.77 20.90 4.62
C GLY A 241 -21.36 20.78 3.16
N ASN A 242 -22.34 20.83 2.25
CA ASN A 242 -22.13 20.56 0.84
C ASN A 242 -21.43 21.73 0.11
N LYS A 243 -20.46 21.38 -0.70
CA LYS A 243 -19.77 22.27 -1.65
C LYS A 243 -19.66 21.58 -3.01
N VAL A 244 -19.78 22.34 -4.07
CA VAL A 244 -19.53 21.87 -5.43
C VAL A 244 -18.14 22.33 -5.86
N LEU A 245 -17.31 21.39 -6.29
CA LEU A 245 -16.02 21.66 -6.90
C LEU A 245 -16.13 21.46 -8.41
N GLU A 246 -15.94 22.52 -9.16
CA GLU A 246 -16.06 22.50 -10.62
C GLU A 246 -15.12 21.45 -11.27
N GLY A 247 -15.42 21.05 -12.49
CA GLY A 247 -14.56 20.14 -13.25
C GLY A 247 -13.14 20.67 -13.35
N TYR A 248 -12.16 19.82 -13.05
CA TYR A 248 -10.72 20.18 -12.92
C TYR A 248 -10.43 21.27 -11.89
N GLY A 249 -11.40 21.51 -10.98
CA GLY A 249 -11.24 22.47 -9.89
C GLY A 249 -10.32 22.00 -8.79
N VAL A 250 -9.80 22.97 -8.05
CA VAL A 250 -8.97 22.75 -6.86
C VAL A 250 -9.53 23.57 -5.71
N MET A 251 -9.61 22.96 -4.53
CA MET A 251 -9.96 23.66 -3.30
C MET A 251 -8.91 23.38 -2.24
N VAL A 252 -8.48 24.42 -1.53
CA VAL A 252 -7.53 24.27 -0.43
C VAL A 252 -8.19 24.74 0.86
N VAL A 253 -8.32 23.82 1.80
CA VAL A 253 -8.90 24.13 3.11
C VAL A 253 -7.92 23.89 4.24
N SER A 254 -8.12 24.58 5.35
CA SER A 254 -7.33 24.35 6.57
C SER A 254 -8.23 24.06 7.76
N LEU A 255 -7.68 23.24 8.67
CA LEU A 255 -8.29 22.83 9.92
C LEU A 255 -7.23 22.92 11.03
N GLU A 256 -7.60 23.50 12.19
CA GLU A 256 -6.73 23.43 13.37
C GLU A 256 -6.73 22.02 13.93
N GLU A 257 -5.56 21.47 14.17
CA GLU A 257 -5.44 20.20 14.88
C GLU A 257 -5.78 20.41 16.36
N LYS A 258 -6.79 19.72 16.85
CA LYS A 258 -7.03 19.68 18.28
C LYS A 258 -5.88 18.87 18.91
N VAL A 259 -5.06 19.53 19.72
CA VAL A 259 -4.00 18.91 20.53
C VAL A 259 -4.60 17.92 21.52
#